data_69d58e3a52f1838c30d5bdd29e781a77
#
_entry.id   69d58e3a52f1838c30d5bdd29e781a77
#
_cell.length_a   1.000
_cell.length_b   1.000
_cell.length_c   1.000
_cell.angle_alpha   90.00
_cell.angle_beta   90.00
_cell.angle_gamma   90.00
#
_symmetry.space_group_name_H-M   'P 1'
#
loop_
_entity.id
_entity.type
_entity.pdbx_description
1 polymer ?
#
loop_
_entity_poly.entity_id
_entity_poly.type
_entity_poly.pdbx_seq_one_letter_code
_entity_poly.pdbx_strand_id
1 'polypeptide(L)'
;ISPPPAPHGNTERHFQPLEVPTPPAPGTTPEQTTAVTPPGGTHEAERRFKRRELVRVAVRDLTSDLPVEQVGAELSALAQACLGAGLLIAMREAGEGPPPVRVAVLAMGKLGGTELSYTSDLDVLFCHEPVPGADPEVANRAADRVVRELLRGLSAVTPEGTCFEVDANLRPEGRNGPLSRTLGSYLAYWDRWAQPWELQALIKVRPAAGDAALAERFRAEA
;
A
#
# COMPACT_ATOMS: atom_id res chain seq x y z
N ILE A 1 47.68 19.21 54.93
CA ILE A 1 46.43 19.27 54.10
C ILE A 1 46.88 18.98 52.70
N SER A 2 46.65 17.74 52.23
CA SER A 2 46.95 17.32 50.85
C SER A 2 45.79 17.71 49.90
N PRO A 3 46.07 18.09 48.65
CA PRO A 3 45.03 18.43 47.69
C PRO A 3 44.32 17.17 47.17
N PRO A 4 43.05 17.30 46.70
CA PRO A 4 42.26 16.18 46.19
C PRO A 4 42.79 15.72 44.85
N PRO A 5 42.59 14.43 44.45
CA PRO A 5 43.03 13.87 43.17
C PRO A 5 42.19 14.43 42.02
N ALA A 6 42.84 14.57 40.87
CA ALA A 6 42.27 15.04 39.62
C ALA A 6 41.22 14.05 39.06
N PRO A 7 40.18 14.53 38.33
CA PRO A 7 39.17 13.65 37.76
C PRO A 7 39.74 12.83 36.61
N HIS A 8 39.40 11.55 36.60
CA HIS A 8 39.80 10.58 35.61
C HIS A 8 39.19 10.90 34.21
N GLY A 9 40.00 10.66 33.24
CA GLY A 9 39.79 11.00 31.82
C GLY A 9 38.45 10.66 31.22
N ASN A 10 37.97 11.63 30.51
CA ASN A 10 36.84 11.53 29.59
C ASN A 10 37.24 10.66 28.40
N THR A 11 36.75 9.44 28.37
CA THR A 11 36.90 8.59 27.17
C THR A 11 35.93 9.12 26.12
N GLU A 12 36.40 9.97 25.25
CA GLU A 12 35.71 10.35 24.00
C GLU A 12 35.43 9.10 23.20
N ARG A 13 34.18 8.61 23.24
CA ARG A 13 33.70 7.63 22.28
C ARG A 13 33.63 8.34 20.94
N HIS A 14 34.54 8.03 20.05
CA HIS A 14 34.46 8.40 18.65
C HIS A 14 33.17 7.79 18.07
N PHE A 15 32.18 8.67 17.90
CA PHE A 15 30.98 8.36 17.15
C PHE A 15 31.39 8.36 15.68
N GLN A 16 31.57 7.19 15.09
CA GLN A 16 31.65 7.09 13.61
C GLN A 16 30.27 7.37 13.06
N PRO A 17 30.10 8.38 12.17
CA PRO A 17 28.83 8.60 11.50
C PRO A 17 28.51 7.36 10.67
N LEU A 18 27.32 6.78 10.85
CA LEU A 18 26.75 5.82 9.92
C LEU A 18 26.71 6.48 8.54
N GLU A 19 27.36 5.89 7.55
CA GLU A 19 27.23 6.32 6.17
C GLU A 19 25.75 6.22 5.77
N VAL A 20 25.09 7.36 5.66
CA VAL A 20 23.71 7.48 5.15
C VAL A 20 23.82 7.34 3.64
N PRO A 21 23.11 6.36 3.01
CA PRO A 21 23.07 6.28 1.56
C PRO A 21 22.59 7.62 0.97
N THR A 22 23.33 8.13 0.01
CA THR A 22 23.00 9.38 -0.69
C THR A 22 21.59 9.27 -1.29
N PRO A 23 20.69 10.26 -1.07
CA PRO A 23 19.37 10.26 -1.68
C PRO A 23 19.48 10.32 -3.21
N PRO A 24 18.58 9.67 -3.96
CA PRO A 24 18.54 9.81 -5.41
C PRO A 24 18.30 11.27 -5.79
N ALA A 25 18.94 11.70 -6.90
CA ALA A 25 18.87 13.06 -7.39
C ALA A 25 17.41 13.50 -7.65
N PRO A 26 17.07 14.80 -7.44
CA PRO A 26 15.74 15.32 -7.75
C PRO A 26 15.48 15.20 -9.25
N GLY A 27 14.46 14.42 -9.62
CA GLY A 27 14.09 14.16 -11.03
C GLY A 27 13.89 12.70 -11.37
N THR A 28 14.12 11.77 -10.45
CA THR A 28 13.83 10.35 -10.69
C THR A 28 12.31 10.13 -10.59
N THR A 29 11.68 9.88 -11.72
CA THR A 29 10.28 9.48 -11.85
C THR A 29 9.97 8.25 -10.98
N PRO A 30 8.72 8.10 -10.48
CA PRO A 30 8.32 6.98 -9.60
C PRO A 30 8.40 5.58 -10.26
N GLU A 31 8.84 5.48 -11.49
CA GLU A 31 8.93 4.24 -12.26
C GLU A 31 10.00 3.24 -11.80
N GLN A 32 10.85 3.59 -10.83
CA GLN A 32 11.93 2.70 -10.34
C GLN A 32 11.79 2.28 -8.88
N THR A 33 10.61 2.36 -8.29
CA THR A 33 10.36 1.56 -7.09
C THR A 33 10.17 0.12 -7.56
N THR A 34 11.28 -0.56 -7.82
CA THR A 34 11.31 -2.01 -8.01
C THR A 34 10.47 -2.59 -6.88
N ALA A 35 9.40 -3.31 -7.21
CA ALA A 35 8.56 -3.99 -6.24
C ALA A 35 9.46 -4.91 -5.41
N VAL A 36 9.95 -4.42 -4.28
CA VAL A 36 10.75 -5.20 -3.35
C VAL A 36 9.79 -6.16 -2.68
N THR A 37 9.58 -7.30 -3.34
CA THR A 37 8.84 -8.41 -2.73
C THR A 37 9.59 -8.79 -1.46
N PRO A 38 8.93 -8.78 -0.29
CA PRO A 38 9.58 -9.16 0.95
C PRO A 38 10.23 -10.53 0.81
N PRO A 39 11.47 -10.74 1.30
CA PRO A 39 12.09 -12.05 1.26
C PRO A 39 11.21 -13.06 1.99
N GLY A 40 10.87 -14.16 1.32
CA GLY A 40 10.03 -15.23 1.85
C GLY A 40 8.56 -15.21 1.41
N GLY A 41 8.04 -14.12 0.85
CA GLY A 41 6.69 -14.03 0.27
C GLY A 41 5.56 -14.40 1.24
N THR A 42 5.70 -14.09 2.54
CA THR A 42 4.71 -14.31 3.59
C THR A 42 4.26 -12.99 4.19
N HIS A 43 3.05 -12.93 4.72
CA HIS A 43 2.54 -11.77 5.44
C HIS A 43 3.39 -11.36 6.65
N GLU A 44 4.08 -12.29 7.27
CA GLU A 44 5.01 -11.99 8.37
C GLU A 44 6.26 -11.23 7.87
N ALA A 45 6.84 -11.67 6.75
CA ALA A 45 7.96 -10.97 6.12
C ALA A 45 7.56 -9.57 5.64
N GLU A 46 6.33 -9.42 5.13
CA GLU A 46 5.74 -8.15 4.74
C GLU A 46 5.62 -7.18 5.94
N ARG A 47 5.14 -7.64 7.10
CA ARG A 47 5.05 -6.82 8.32
C ARG A 47 6.41 -6.39 8.82
N ARG A 48 7.42 -7.28 8.82
CA ARG A 48 8.79 -6.93 9.18
C ARG A 48 9.38 -5.90 8.23
N PHE A 49 9.13 -6.05 6.93
CA PHE A 49 9.53 -5.06 5.93
C PHE A 49 8.87 -3.70 6.21
N LYS A 50 7.54 -3.65 6.34
CA LYS A 50 6.81 -2.42 6.65
C LYS A 50 7.36 -1.73 7.89
N ARG A 51 7.58 -2.46 8.97
CA ARG A 51 8.09 -1.89 10.23
C ARG A 51 9.49 -1.30 10.06
N ARG A 52 10.39 -1.99 9.37
CA ARG A 52 11.74 -1.50 9.07
C ARG A 52 11.71 -0.21 8.26
N GLU A 53 10.95 -0.18 7.19
CA GLU A 53 10.85 0.99 6.33
C GLU A 53 10.14 2.16 7.02
N LEU A 54 9.13 1.89 7.84
CA LEU A 54 8.46 2.91 8.65
C LEU A 54 9.44 3.58 9.62
N VAL A 55 10.30 2.80 10.28
CA VAL A 55 11.35 3.34 11.16
C VAL A 55 12.34 4.18 10.35
N ARG A 56 12.74 3.73 9.15
CA ARG A 56 13.63 4.49 8.27
C ARG A 56 13.02 5.85 7.90
N VAL A 57 11.75 5.89 7.50
CA VAL A 57 11.05 7.14 7.18
C VAL A 57 10.96 8.03 8.42
N ALA A 58 10.58 7.48 9.58
CA ALA A 58 10.44 8.25 10.82
C ALA A 58 11.79 8.85 11.30
N VAL A 59 12.89 8.11 11.21
CA VAL A 59 14.21 8.62 11.55
C VAL A 59 14.60 9.80 10.64
N ARG A 60 14.35 9.69 9.33
CA ARG A 60 14.63 10.77 8.38
C ARG A 60 13.74 11.99 8.65
N ASP A 61 12.47 11.79 8.91
CA ASP A 61 11.52 12.85 9.24
C ASP A 61 11.97 13.63 10.50
N LEU A 62 12.43 12.93 11.54
CA LEU A 62 12.87 13.53 12.80
C LEU A 62 14.27 14.15 12.76
N THR A 63 15.15 13.69 11.88
CA THR A 63 16.56 14.12 11.85
C THR A 63 16.92 15.02 10.66
N SER A 64 16.02 15.19 9.71
CA SER A 64 16.22 15.97 8.50
C SER A 64 15.02 16.88 8.30
N ASP A 65 15.24 18.08 7.79
CA ASP A 65 14.17 19.02 7.43
C ASP A 65 13.45 18.57 6.14
N LEU A 66 12.81 17.38 6.20
CA LEU A 66 12.04 16.88 5.07
C LEU A 66 10.70 17.63 4.96
N PRO A 67 10.32 18.09 3.76
CA PRO A 67 8.96 18.57 3.53
C PRO A 67 7.93 17.50 3.86
N VAL A 68 6.81 17.89 4.47
CA VAL A 68 5.72 16.95 4.84
C VAL A 68 5.18 16.19 3.63
N GLU A 69 5.20 16.79 2.46
CA GLU A 69 4.80 16.17 1.19
C GLU A 69 5.73 15.01 0.83
N GLN A 70 7.02 15.14 1.10
CA GLN A 70 7.98 14.06 0.86
C GLN A 70 7.78 12.90 1.84
N VAL A 71 7.51 13.18 3.10
CA VAL A 71 7.17 12.15 4.11
C VAL A 71 5.91 11.42 3.67
N GLY A 72 4.86 12.15 3.28
CA GLY A 72 3.61 11.57 2.78
C GLY A 72 3.80 10.69 1.54
N ALA A 73 4.65 11.11 0.61
CA ALA A 73 4.99 10.34 -0.59
C ALA A 73 5.75 9.05 -0.24
N GLU A 74 6.72 9.09 0.69
CA GLU A 74 7.45 7.88 1.13
C GLU A 74 6.55 6.89 1.86
N LEU A 75 5.64 7.38 2.73
CA LEU A 75 4.65 6.53 3.39
C LEU A 75 3.66 5.91 2.39
N SER A 76 3.24 6.68 1.39
CA SER A 76 2.36 6.18 0.32
C SER A 76 3.06 5.13 -0.56
N ALA A 77 4.34 5.31 -0.87
CA ALA A 77 5.14 4.32 -1.59
C ALA A 77 5.31 3.02 -0.79
N LEU A 78 5.54 3.13 0.52
CA LEU A 78 5.60 1.98 1.43
C LEU A 78 4.27 1.21 1.45
N ALA A 79 3.15 1.92 1.60
CA ALA A 79 1.82 1.31 1.59
C ALA A 79 1.52 0.61 0.25
N GLN A 80 1.89 1.23 -0.87
CA GLN A 80 1.73 0.67 -2.20
C GLN A 80 2.58 -0.60 -2.40
N ALA A 81 3.81 -0.62 -1.90
CA ALA A 81 4.67 -1.81 -1.92
C ALA A 81 4.06 -2.98 -1.11
N CYS A 82 3.49 -2.69 0.06
CA CYS A 82 2.79 -3.69 0.87
C CYS A 82 1.50 -4.17 0.20
N LEU A 83 0.68 -3.29 -0.39
CA LEU A 83 -0.50 -3.69 -1.17
C LEU A 83 -0.12 -4.64 -2.32
N GLY A 84 0.96 -4.33 -3.05
CA GLY A 84 1.46 -5.18 -4.14
C GLY A 84 1.92 -6.54 -3.67
N ALA A 85 2.72 -6.59 -2.60
CA ALA A 85 3.21 -7.84 -2.02
C ALA A 85 2.06 -8.67 -1.43
N GLY A 86 1.17 -8.05 -0.67
CA GLY A 86 -0.02 -8.69 -0.09
C GLY A 86 -0.94 -9.27 -1.16
N LEU A 87 -1.14 -8.56 -2.29
CA LEU A 87 -1.94 -9.06 -3.40
C LEU A 87 -1.32 -10.31 -4.04
N LEU A 88 0.00 -10.33 -4.23
CA LEU A 88 0.70 -11.51 -4.75
C LEU A 88 0.59 -12.72 -3.80
N ILE A 89 0.63 -12.49 -2.49
CA ILE A 89 0.41 -13.53 -1.49
C ILE A 89 -1.04 -14.02 -1.57
N ALA A 90 -2.00 -13.12 -1.56
CA ALA A 90 -3.42 -13.43 -1.63
C ALA A 90 -3.80 -14.23 -2.90
N MET A 91 -3.22 -13.87 -4.05
CA MET A 91 -3.42 -14.62 -5.30
C MET A 91 -2.93 -16.06 -5.22
N ARG A 92 -1.86 -16.33 -4.46
CA ARG A 92 -1.34 -17.70 -4.25
C ARG A 92 -2.17 -18.48 -3.22
N GLU A 93 -2.68 -17.80 -2.20
CA GLU A 93 -3.46 -18.43 -1.12
C GLU A 93 -4.94 -18.64 -1.50
N ALA A 94 -5.46 -17.92 -2.48
CA ALA A 94 -6.87 -17.98 -2.88
C ALA A 94 -7.29 -19.27 -3.60
N GLY A 95 -6.36 -20.17 -3.96
CA GLY A 95 -6.65 -21.45 -4.60
C GLY A 95 -5.44 -22.10 -5.25
N GLU A 96 -5.64 -23.27 -5.84
CA GLU A 96 -4.60 -23.96 -6.61
C GLU A 96 -4.42 -23.33 -7.99
N GLY A 97 -3.19 -22.91 -8.28
CA GLY A 97 -2.82 -22.31 -9.56
C GLY A 97 -3.21 -20.82 -9.71
N PRO A 98 -2.92 -20.21 -10.86
CA PRO A 98 -3.24 -18.79 -11.11
C PRO A 98 -4.76 -18.59 -11.15
N PRO A 99 -5.30 -17.58 -10.46
CA PRO A 99 -6.73 -17.31 -10.46
C PRO A 99 -7.22 -16.91 -11.87
N PRO A 100 -8.43 -17.32 -12.28
CA PRO A 100 -8.98 -17.00 -13.61
C PRO A 100 -9.47 -15.55 -13.71
N VAL A 101 -8.79 -14.63 -13.05
CA VAL A 101 -9.20 -13.24 -12.90
C VAL A 101 -7.98 -12.32 -12.82
N ARG A 102 -8.07 -11.16 -13.43
CA ARG A 102 -7.17 -10.03 -13.24
C ARG A 102 -7.77 -9.13 -12.16
N VAL A 103 -6.98 -8.73 -11.19
CA VAL A 103 -7.39 -7.84 -10.10
C VAL A 103 -6.53 -6.60 -10.11
N ALA A 104 -7.16 -5.44 -9.99
CA ALA A 104 -6.51 -4.14 -9.82
C ALA A 104 -6.93 -3.53 -8.49
N VAL A 105 -5.98 -2.96 -7.77
CA VAL A 105 -6.19 -2.17 -6.55
C VAL A 105 -6.00 -0.70 -6.90
N LEU A 106 -7.00 0.11 -6.62
CA LEU A 106 -7.01 1.54 -6.86
C LEU A 106 -6.89 2.26 -5.51
N ALA A 107 -5.88 3.11 -5.37
CA ALA A 107 -5.69 3.98 -4.21
C ALA A 107 -6.66 5.16 -4.28
N MET A 108 -7.26 5.49 -3.14
CA MET A 108 -8.19 6.59 -2.95
C MET A 108 -7.70 7.53 -1.85
N GLY A 109 -8.44 8.55 -1.54
CA GLY A 109 -8.21 9.43 -0.40
C GLY A 109 -6.76 9.93 -0.29
N LYS A 110 -6.16 9.82 0.89
CA LYS A 110 -4.76 10.22 1.14
C LYS A 110 -3.76 9.36 0.38
N LEU A 111 -4.01 8.04 0.28
CA LEU A 111 -3.15 7.15 -0.48
C LEU A 111 -3.16 7.51 -1.97
N GLY A 112 -4.33 7.81 -2.53
CA GLY A 112 -4.46 8.27 -3.92
C GLY A 112 -3.74 9.59 -4.17
N GLY A 113 -3.81 10.54 -3.22
CA GLY A 113 -3.10 11.82 -3.28
C GLY A 113 -1.61 11.76 -2.95
N THR A 114 -1.04 10.59 -2.64
CA THR A 114 0.36 10.45 -2.16
C THR A 114 0.69 11.28 -0.92
N GLU A 115 -0.28 11.46 -0.04
CA GLU A 115 -0.21 12.29 1.16
C GLU A 115 -0.55 11.49 2.44
N LEU A 116 -0.13 10.21 2.48
CA LEU A 116 -0.40 9.33 3.60
C LEU A 116 0.31 9.84 4.88
N SER A 117 -0.32 9.65 6.02
CA SER A 117 0.31 9.89 7.33
C SER A 117 0.61 8.58 8.06
N TYR A 118 1.40 8.63 9.14
CA TYR A 118 1.85 7.45 9.89
C TYR A 118 0.71 6.55 10.41
N THR A 119 -0.44 7.14 10.70
CA THR A 119 -1.60 6.46 11.29
C THR A 119 -2.79 6.36 10.34
N SER A 120 -2.60 6.68 9.05
CA SER A 120 -3.67 6.57 8.07
C SER A 120 -3.97 5.10 7.76
N ASP A 121 -5.24 4.80 7.64
CA ASP A 121 -5.75 3.65 6.90
C ASP A 121 -5.54 3.82 5.39
N LEU A 122 -5.72 2.74 4.66
CA LEU A 122 -5.59 2.72 3.21
C LEU A 122 -6.98 2.70 2.58
N ASP A 123 -7.42 3.84 2.05
CA ASP A 123 -8.63 3.91 1.23
C ASP A 123 -8.37 3.27 -0.14
N VAL A 124 -9.10 2.20 -0.47
CA VAL A 124 -8.92 1.49 -1.74
C VAL A 124 -10.23 1.06 -2.39
N LEU A 125 -10.20 0.90 -3.70
CA LEU A 125 -11.21 0.18 -4.48
C LEU A 125 -10.57 -1.03 -5.15
N PHE A 126 -11.39 -2.06 -5.38
CA PHE A 126 -10.97 -3.27 -6.08
C PHE A 126 -11.75 -3.43 -7.37
N CYS A 127 -11.04 -3.45 -8.50
CA CYS A 127 -11.60 -3.74 -9.80
C CYS A 127 -11.09 -5.09 -10.29
N HIS A 128 -11.93 -5.86 -10.99
CA HIS A 128 -11.51 -7.13 -11.57
C HIS A 128 -12.07 -7.34 -12.96
N GLU A 129 -11.42 -8.20 -13.73
CA GLU A 129 -11.92 -8.72 -15.01
C GLU A 129 -11.55 -10.19 -15.17
N PRO A 130 -12.42 -11.01 -15.80
CA PRO A 130 -12.05 -12.36 -16.17
C PRO A 130 -10.80 -12.38 -17.05
N VAL A 131 -9.95 -13.38 -16.93
CA VAL A 131 -8.95 -13.65 -17.97
C VAL A 131 -9.65 -14.14 -19.24
N PRO A 132 -9.06 -13.97 -20.44
CA PRO A 132 -9.68 -14.43 -21.68
C PRO A 132 -10.10 -15.90 -21.61
N GLY A 133 -11.38 -16.18 -21.91
CA GLY A 133 -11.96 -17.51 -21.88
C GLY A 133 -12.44 -18.03 -20.53
N ALA A 134 -12.24 -17.28 -19.45
CA ALA A 134 -12.77 -17.66 -18.13
C ALA A 134 -14.27 -17.35 -18.02
N ASP A 135 -14.98 -18.21 -17.31
CA ASP A 135 -16.38 -17.97 -16.94
C ASP A 135 -16.49 -16.77 -15.99
N PRO A 136 -17.35 -15.77 -16.27
CA PRO A 136 -17.49 -14.56 -15.46
C PRO A 136 -17.86 -14.83 -13.99
N GLU A 137 -18.71 -15.81 -13.72
CA GLU A 137 -19.11 -16.12 -12.33
C GLU A 137 -17.95 -16.79 -11.56
N VAL A 138 -17.17 -17.62 -12.23
CA VAL A 138 -15.97 -18.22 -11.65
C VAL A 138 -14.95 -17.14 -11.34
N ALA A 139 -14.76 -16.18 -12.27
CA ALA A 139 -13.86 -15.04 -12.06
C ALA A 139 -14.33 -14.13 -10.91
N ASN A 140 -15.62 -13.82 -10.81
CA ASN A 140 -16.19 -13.04 -9.71
C ASN A 140 -15.91 -13.70 -8.34
N ARG A 141 -16.15 -15.01 -8.23
CA ARG A 141 -15.86 -15.75 -6.99
C ARG A 141 -14.36 -15.79 -6.68
N ALA A 142 -13.52 -15.90 -7.69
CA ALA A 142 -12.06 -15.85 -7.53
C ALA A 142 -11.60 -14.48 -7.06
N ALA A 143 -12.12 -13.39 -7.65
CA ALA A 143 -11.83 -12.02 -7.23
C ALA A 143 -12.21 -11.78 -5.76
N ASP A 144 -13.41 -12.21 -5.36
CA ASP A 144 -13.87 -12.08 -3.96
C ASP A 144 -12.95 -12.83 -2.99
N ARG A 145 -12.51 -14.04 -3.32
CA ARG A 145 -11.54 -14.77 -2.50
C ARG A 145 -10.21 -14.05 -2.39
N VAL A 146 -9.63 -13.62 -3.52
CA VAL A 146 -8.34 -12.90 -3.55
C VAL A 146 -8.43 -11.63 -2.70
N VAL A 147 -9.49 -10.83 -2.86
CA VAL A 147 -9.65 -9.58 -2.10
C VAL A 147 -9.83 -9.84 -0.61
N ARG A 148 -10.60 -10.85 -0.22
CA ARG A 148 -10.75 -11.24 1.20
C ARG A 148 -9.43 -11.69 1.81
N GLU A 149 -8.65 -12.50 1.10
CA GLU A 149 -7.32 -12.93 1.58
C GLU A 149 -6.36 -11.73 1.70
N LEU A 150 -6.37 -10.81 0.75
CA LEU A 150 -5.59 -9.58 0.84
C LEU A 150 -5.96 -8.76 2.08
N LEU A 151 -7.25 -8.47 2.27
CA LEU A 151 -7.73 -7.71 3.43
C LEU A 151 -7.38 -8.41 4.75
N ARG A 152 -7.60 -9.72 4.83
CA ARG A 152 -7.25 -10.53 6.00
C ARG A 152 -5.75 -10.49 6.27
N GLY A 153 -4.92 -10.67 5.24
CA GLY A 153 -3.47 -10.66 5.35
C GLY A 153 -2.91 -9.34 5.87
N LEU A 154 -3.38 -8.22 5.32
CA LEU A 154 -2.91 -6.87 5.71
C LEU A 154 -3.38 -6.47 7.11
N SER A 155 -4.65 -6.76 7.46
CA SER A 155 -5.28 -6.29 8.71
C SER A 155 -5.10 -7.24 9.89
N ALA A 156 -4.59 -8.47 9.70
CA ALA A 156 -4.43 -9.43 10.79
C ALA A 156 -3.45 -8.92 11.84
N VAL A 157 -3.87 -8.97 13.11
CA VAL A 157 -3.02 -8.68 14.27
C VAL A 157 -2.17 -9.90 14.59
N THR A 158 -0.86 -9.73 14.59
CA THR A 158 0.11 -10.80 14.86
C THR A 158 1.16 -10.31 15.86
N PRO A 159 2.05 -11.18 16.37
CA PRO A 159 3.20 -10.73 17.18
C PRO A 159 4.09 -9.68 16.47
N GLU A 160 4.11 -9.69 15.13
CA GLU A 160 4.80 -8.69 14.31
C GLU A 160 3.96 -7.41 14.10
N GLY A 161 2.78 -7.32 14.69
CA GLY A 161 1.83 -6.22 14.52
C GLY A 161 0.91 -6.41 13.30
N THR A 162 0.24 -5.33 12.92
CA THR A 162 -0.63 -5.23 11.73
C THR A 162 0.17 -4.62 10.58
N CYS A 163 -0.07 -5.08 9.34
CA CYS A 163 0.54 -4.42 8.19
C CYS A 163 -0.12 -3.06 7.96
N PHE A 164 -1.36 -3.04 7.51
CA PHE A 164 -2.17 -1.83 7.37
C PHE A 164 -3.63 -2.14 7.65
N GLU A 165 -4.35 -1.16 8.19
CA GLU A 165 -5.81 -1.15 8.11
C GLU A 165 -6.21 -0.71 6.70
N VAL A 166 -7.18 -1.43 6.11
CA VAL A 166 -7.62 -1.17 4.74
C VAL A 166 -9.10 -0.86 4.75
N ASP A 167 -9.47 0.32 4.27
CA ASP A 167 -10.86 0.73 4.10
C ASP A 167 -11.26 0.64 2.61
N ALA A 168 -12.24 -0.22 2.34
CA ALA A 168 -12.86 -0.37 1.02
C ALA A 168 -14.30 0.19 0.98
N ASN A 169 -14.70 1.01 1.96
CA ASN A 169 -16.10 1.47 2.07
C ASN A 169 -16.47 2.59 1.08
N LEU A 170 -15.50 3.16 0.36
CA LEU A 170 -15.74 4.10 -0.74
C LEU A 170 -16.29 3.41 -2.02
N ARG A 171 -16.40 2.07 -1.99
CA ARG A 171 -16.99 1.33 -3.11
C ARG A 171 -18.50 1.55 -3.23
N PRO A 172 -19.09 1.36 -4.45
CA PRO A 172 -20.52 1.41 -4.65
C PRO A 172 -21.30 0.60 -3.60
N GLU A 173 -22.35 1.21 -3.04
CA GLU A 173 -23.19 0.65 -1.96
C GLU A 173 -22.43 0.44 -0.63
N GLY A 174 -21.19 0.94 -0.50
CA GLY A 174 -20.40 0.86 0.71
C GLY A 174 -20.26 -0.58 1.25
N ARG A 175 -20.54 -0.78 2.53
CA ARG A 175 -20.46 -2.10 3.19
C ARG A 175 -21.42 -3.15 2.66
N ASN A 176 -22.50 -2.73 2.02
CA ASN A 176 -23.53 -3.64 1.49
C ASN A 176 -23.19 -4.15 0.09
N GLY A 177 -22.30 -3.47 -0.63
CA GLY A 177 -21.86 -3.87 -1.97
C GLY A 177 -20.76 -4.93 -1.94
N PRO A 178 -20.57 -5.64 -3.06
CA PRO A 178 -19.46 -6.59 -3.20
C PRO A 178 -18.10 -5.88 -3.04
N LEU A 179 -17.11 -6.59 -2.51
CA LEU A 179 -15.76 -6.04 -2.28
C LEU A 179 -15.07 -5.63 -3.57
N SER A 180 -15.29 -6.36 -4.66
CA SER A 180 -14.71 -6.09 -5.96
C SER A 180 -15.81 -6.12 -7.04
N ARG A 181 -15.69 -5.26 -8.05
CA ARG A 181 -16.60 -5.18 -9.20
C ARG A 181 -15.82 -5.16 -10.50
N THR A 182 -16.46 -5.56 -11.59
CA THR A 182 -15.91 -5.33 -12.93
C THR A 182 -15.96 -3.84 -13.27
N LEU A 183 -15.08 -3.38 -14.17
CA LEU A 183 -15.09 -1.99 -14.65
C LEU A 183 -16.47 -1.61 -15.21
N GLY A 184 -17.06 -2.48 -16.03
CA GLY A 184 -18.42 -2.25 -16.56
C GLY A 184 -19.48 -2.08 -15.48
N SER A 185 -19.35 -2.79 -14.34
CA SER A 185 -20.26 -2.63 -13.20
C SER A 185 -20.07 -1.30 -12.48
N TYR A 186 -18.81 -0.78 -12.37
CA TYR A 186 -18.54 0.55 -11.86
C TYR A 186 -19.16 1.63 -12.75
N LEU A 187 -18.95 1.57 -14.06
CA LEU A 187 -19.50 2.54 -15.01
C LEU A 187 -21.03 2.58 -14.96
N ALA A 188 -21.68 1.41 -14.95
CA ALA A 188 -23.13 1.32 -14.86
C ALA A 188 -23.68 1.89 -13.54
N TYR A 189 -22.95 1.76 -12.45
CA TYR A 189 -23.31 2.35 -11.17
C TYR A 189 -23.15 3.88 -11.20
N TRP A 190 -22.02 4.37 -11.68
CA TRP A 190 -21.76 5.81 -11.71
C TRP A 190 -22.75 6.57 -12.62
N ASP A 191 -23.14 5.98 -13.73
CA ASP A 191 -24.12 6.56 -14.66
C ASP A 191 -25.51 6.75 -14.01
N ARG A 192 -25.89 5.87 -13.08
CA ARG A 192 -27.29 5.81 -12.60
C ARG A 192 -27.49 6.16 -11.15
N TRP A 193 -26.53 5.86 -10.28
CA TRP A 193 -26.74 5.80 -8.84
C TRP A 193 -25.76 6.62 -8.03
N ALA A 194 -24.59 6.98 -8.60
CA ALA A 194 -23.54 7.67 -7.85
C ALA A 194 -24.00 9.01 -7.32
N GLN A 195 -23.72 9.25 -6.05
CA GLN A 195 -23.91 10.54 -5.44
C GLN A 195 -22.71 11.46 -5.72
N PRO A 196 -22.89 12.79 -5.73
CA PRO A 196 -21.79 13.73 -6.00
C PRO A 196 -20.53 13.51 -5.15
N TRP A 197 -20.67 13.11 -3.89
CA TRP A 197 -19.53 12.83 -3.00
C TRP A 197 -18.75 11.59 -3.41
N GLU A 198 -19.41 10.58 -4.00
CA GLU A 198 -18.72 9.38 -4.52
C GLU A 198 -17.85 9.74 -5.72
N LEU A 199 -18.35 10.60 -6.61
CA LEU A 199 -17.57 11.13 -7.74
C LEU A 199 -16.42 12.02 -7.26
N GLN A 200 -16.63 12.83 -6.23
CA GLN A 200 -15.56 13.61 -5.62
C GLN A 200 -14.45 12.72 -5.03
N ALA A 201 -14.81 11.59 -4.44
CA ALA A 201 -13.83 10.64 -3.92
C ALA A 201 -12.92 10.06 -5.02
N LEU A 202 -13.39 9.97 -6.26
CA LEU A 202 -12.61 9.48 -7.40
C LEU A 202 -11.54 10.46 -7.91
N ILE A 203 -11.60 11.75 -7.55
CA ILE A 203 -10.65 12.77 -8.05
C ILE A 203 -9.18 12.39 -7.80
N LYS A 204 -8.92 11.68 -6.68
CA LYS A 204 -7.58 11.23 -6.30
C LYS A 204 -7.30 9.76 -6.68
N VAL A 205 -8.18 9.14 -7.49
CA VAL A 205 -8.01 7.73 -7.83
C VAL A 205 -6.71 7.48 -8.59
N ARG A 206 -5.96 6.46 -8.17
CA ARG A 206 -4.66 6.11 -8.74
C ARG A 206 -4.43 4.60 -8.68
N PRO A 207 -3.79 4.00 -9.71
CA PRO A 207 -3.32 2.62 -9.61
C PRO A 207 -2.41 2.41 -8.41
N ALA A 208 -2.64 1.35 -7.63
CA ALA A 208 -1.83 1.00 -6.46
C ALA A 208 -1.15 -0.36 -6.60
N ALA A 209 -1.87 -1.39 -7.07
CA ALA A 209 -1.31 -2.73 -7.23
C ALA A 209 -2.12 -3.55 -8.24
N GLY A 210 -1.59 -4.70 -8.65
CA GLY A 210 -2.26 -5.69 -9.47
C GLY A 210 -2.09 -5.42 -10.97
N ASP A 211 -3.15 -5.68 -11.76
CA ASP A 211 -3.13 -5.53 -13.21
C ASP A 211 -3.08 -4.05 -13.61
N ALA A 212 -1.93 -3.62 -14.11
CA ALA A 212 -1.69 -2.22 -14.45
C ALA A 212 -2.59 -1.72 -15.58
N ALA A 213 -2.87 -2.55 -16.59
CA ALA A 213 -3.70 -2.16 -17.73
C ALA A 213 -5.15 -1.95 -17.29
N LEU A 214 -5.68 -2.83 -16.43
CA LEU A 214 -7.01 -2.68 -15.85
C LEU A 214 -7.09 -1.44 -14.96
N ALA A 215 -6.06 -1.21 -14.11
CA ALA A 215 -6.02 -0.07 -13.22
C ALA A 215 -5.99 1.27 -13.98
N GLU A 216 -5.22 1.37 -15.06
CA GLU A 216 -5.17 2.58 -15.88
C GLU A 216 -6.47 2.81 -16.65
N ARG A 217 -7.11 1.75 -17.16
CA ARG A 217 -8.45 1.87 -17.76
C ARG A 217 -9.47 2.37 -16.74
N PHE A 218 -9.45 1.83 -15.52
CA PHE A 218 -10.32 2.31 -14.45
C PHE A 218 -10.10 3.80 -14.18
N ARG A 219 -8.84 4.23 -14.04
CA ARG A 219 -8.48 5.64 -13.79
C ARG A 219 -8.91 6.58 -14.91
N ALA A 220 -8.87 6.11 -16.15
CA ALA A 220 -9.25 6.92 -17.32
C ALA A 220 -10.77 7.14 -17.41
N GLU A 221 -11.56 6.24 -16.83
CA GLU A 221 -13.03 6.29 -16.87
C GLU A 221 -13.63 6.94 -15.60
N ALA A 222 -12.82 7.07 -14.53
CA ALA A 222 -13.22 7.65 -13.25
C ALA A 222 -13.01 9.16 -13.20
#